data_9c656b4cf2464536aaabedb3e4304f5a
#
_entry.id   9c656b4cf2464536aaabedb3e4304f5a
#
_cell.length_a   1.000
_cell.length_b   1.000
_cell.length_c   1.000
_cell.angle_alpha   90.00
_cell.angle_beta   90.00
_cell.angle_gamma   90.00
#
_symmetry.space_group_name_H-M   'P 1'
#
loop_
_entity.id
_entity.type
_entity.pdbx_description
1 polymer ?
#
loop_
_entity_poly.entity_id
_entity_poly.type
_entity_poly.pdbx_seq_one_letter_code
_entity_poly.pdbx_strand_id
1 'polypeptide(L)'
;LTVVVLKARHLPKSDVSGLSGNDPYVKVNLYHGKKRISKKKTHVKKCTPNAVFNELFVFDIPCEGLDDISIEFLVLDSDRGSRKEVIGRLTLGYSAEGTGGEHWKEICEYPRRQIAKWHMLCDG
;
A
#
# COMPACT_ATOMS: atom_id res chain seq x y z
N LEU A 1 8.40 12.31 -4.09
CA LEU A 1 7.69 11.66 -2.99
C LEU A 1 8.38 10.37 -2.59
N THR A 2 8.66 10.26 -1.33
CA THR A 2 9.25 9.05 -0.77
C THR A 2 8.20 8.32 0.05
N VAL A 3 8.06 7.03 -0.23
CA VAL A 3 7.11 6.16 0.47
C VAL A 3 7.90 5.03 1.11
N VAL A 4 7.66 4.80 2.40
CA VAL A 4 8.23 3.65 3.09
C VAL A 4 7.10 2.74 3.51
N VAL A 5 7.13 1.50 3.05
CA VAL A 5 6.22 0.47 3.49
C VAL A 5 6.86 -0.19 4.70
N LEU A 6 6.33 0.09 5.88
CA LEU A 6 6.93 -0.37 7.12
C LEU A 6 6.52 -1.80 7.45
N LYS A 7 5.25 -2.01 7.70
CA LYS A 7 4.77 -3.33 8.12
C LYS A 7 3.26 -3.45 7.96
N ALA A 8 2.80 -4.70 7.91
CA ALA A 8 1.38 -5.04 7.91
C ALA A 8 1.13 -6.01 9.06
N ARG A 9 -0.01 -5.85 9.72
CA ARG A 9 -0.40 -6.67 10.87
C ARG A 9 -1.77 -7.28 10.69
N HIS A 10 -1.99 -8.38 11.38
CA HIS A 10 -3.31 -9.01 11.48
C HIS A 10 -3.93 -9.31 10.13
N LEU A 11 -3.08 -9.72 9.18
CA LEU A 11 -3.56 -10.10 7.87
C LEU A 11 -4.42 -11.35 7.99
N PRO A 12 -5.55 -11.41 7.27
CA PRO A 12 -6.41 -12.58 7.33
C PRO A 12 -5.69 -13.80 6.77
N LYS A 13 -5.99 -14.96 7.34
CA LYS A 13 -5.43 -16.21 6.85
C LYS A 13 -6.12 -16.63 5.56
N SER A 14 -5.35 -17.28 4.69
CA SER A 14 -5.93 -17.92 3.53
C SER A 14 -6.71 -19.17 3.96
N ASP A 15 -7.95 -19.27 3.54
CA ASP A 15 -8.81 -20.39 3.91
C ASP A 15 -8.51 -21.66 3.14
N VAL A 16 -7.79 -21.54 2.05
CA VAL A 16 -7.71 -22.62 1.05
C VAL A 16 -6.88 -23.80 1.50
N SER A 17 -5.90 -23.57 2.32
CA SER A 17 -4.93 -24.62 2.62
C SER A 17 -4.95 -25.11 4.07
N GLY A 18 -5.61 -24.39 4.95
CA GLY A 18 -5.51 -24.66 6.38
C GLY A 18 -4.08 -24.50 6.91
N LEU A 19 -3.16 -24.10 6.07
CA LEU A 19 -1.77 -23.87 6.43
C LEU A 19 -1.58 -22.42 6.88
N SER A 20 -0.53 -22.22 7.62
CA SER A 20 -0.29 -20.98 8.32
C SER A 20 -0.01 -19.79 7.40
N GLY A 21 -0.94 -18.89 7.34
CA GLY A 21 -0.69 -17.54 6.86
C GLY A 21 -0.52 -17.39 5.35
N ASN A 22 -0.47 -16.16 4.97
CA ASN A 22 -0.23 -15.74 3.60
C ASN A 22 1.25 -15.49 3.39
N ASP A 23 1.67 -15.44 2.14
CA ASP A 23 2.98 -14.94 1.74
C ASP A 23 2.80 -13.52 1.22
N PRO A 24 2.66 -12.52 2.12
CA PRO A 24 2.24 -11.20 1.69
C PRO A 24 3.35 -10.38 1.04
N TYR A 25 2.94 -9.56 0.09
CA TYR A 25 3.75 -8.47 -0.42
C TYR A 25 2.84 -7.29 -0.69
N VAL A 26 3.42 -6.10 -0.82
CA VAL A 26 2.67 -4.87 -1.04
C VAL A 26 3.04 -4.31 -2.40
N LYS A 27 2.03 -4.02 -3.19
CA LYS A 27 2.17 -3.36 -4.48
C LYS A 27 1.75 -1.91 -4.29
N VAL A 28 2.59 -0.99 -4.74
CA VAL A 28 2.35 0.44 -4.61
C VAL A 28 2.19 1.03 -6.00
N ASN A 29 1.01 1.54 -6.27
CA ASN A 29 0.66 2.14 -7.56
C ASN A 29 0.44 3.64 -7.39
N LEU A 30 1.08 4.43 -8.23
CA LEU A 30 0.89 5.86 -8.27
C LEU A 30 0.01 6.21 -9.45
N TYR A 31 -1.06 6.97 -9.18
CA TYR A 31 -2.03 7.40 -10.18
C TYR A 31 -2.02 8.92 -10.33
N HIS A 32 -2.20 9.37 -11.54
CA HIS A 32 -2.54 10.75 -11.85
C HIS A 32 -3.89 10.72 -12.55
N GLY A 33 -4.92 11.12 -11.84
CA GLY A 33 -6.29 10.88 -12.26
C GLY A 33 -6.55 9.39 -12.32
N LYS A 34 -7.00 8.92 -13.47
CA LYS A 34 -7.27 7.49 -13.68
C LYS A 34 -6.07 6.74 -14.27
N LYS A 35 -5.01 7.45 -14.59
CA LYS A 35 -3.86 6.84 -15.24
C LYS A 35 -2.80 6.44 -14.22
N ARG A 36 -2.43 5.17 -14.25
CA ARG A 36 -1.31 4.69 -13.44
C ARG A 36 -0.01 5.12 -14.10
N ILE A 37 0.78 5.91 -13.40
CA ILE A 37 2.04 6.44 -13.92
C ILE A 37 3.27 5.76 -13.35
N SER A 38 3.12 5.00 -12.28
CA SER A 38 4.23 4.23 -11.71
C SER A 38 3.70 3.08 -10.87
N LYS A 39 4.48 2.03 -10.78
CA LYS A 39 4.19 0.92 -9.87
C LYS A 39 5.48 0.36 -9.30
N LYS A 40 5.43 -0.04 -8.04
CA LYS A 40 6.53 -0.69 -7.34
C LYS A 40 5.96 -1.77 -6.43
N LYS A 41 6.79 -2.69 -6.01
CA LYS A 41 6.35 -3.75 -5.10
C LYS A 41 7.46 -4.11 -4.11
N THR A 42 7.05 -4.54 -2.93
CA THR A 42 7.96 -5.05 -1.92
C THR A 42 8.38 -6.47 -2.23
N HIS A 43 9.35 -6.96 -1.49
CA HIS A 43 9.65 -8.38 -1.48
C HIS A 43 8.54 -9.14 -0.78
N VAL A 44 8.42 -10.40 -1.10
CA VAL A 44 7.45 -11.31 -0.48
C VAL A 44 7.98 -11.77 0.88
N LYS A 45 7.10 -11.78 1.87
CA LYS A 45 7.40 -12.35 3.20
C LYS A 45 6.67 -13.68 3.33
N LYS A 46 7.35 -14.69 3.83
CA LYS A 46 6.81 -16.04 3.85
C LYS A 46 5.98 -16.32 5.10
N CYS A 47 4.83 -16.93 4.90
CA CYS A 47 3.99 -17.55 5.94
C CYS A 47 3.80 -16.69 7.18
N THR A 48 3.35 -15.45 7.01
CA THR A 48 3.17 -14.58 8.18
C THR A 48 1.94 -13.69 8.07
N PRO A 49 1.17 -13.57 9.16
CA PRO A 49 0.10 -12.57 9.25
C PRO A 49 0.62 -11.19 9.64
N ASN A 50 1.89 -11.10 10.05
CA ASN A 50 2.52 -9.85 10.49
C ASN A 50 3.86 -9.71 9.77
N ALA A 51 3.84 -8.92 8.70
CA ALA A 51 5.02 -8.78 7.86
C ALA A 51 5.71 -7.45 8.09
N VAL A 52 7.04 -7.49 8.26
CA VAL A 52 7.85 -6.28 8.35
C VAL A 52 8.58 -6.12 7.02
N PHE A 53 8.30 -5.03 6.31
CA PHE A 53 8.89 -4.77 5.01
C PHE A 53 10.05 -3.78 5.10
N ASN A 54 9.84 -2.63 5.69
CA ASN A 54 10.83 -1.54 5.78
C ASN A 54 11.47 -1.23 4.42
N GLU A 55 10.66 -1.17 3.38
CA GLU A 55 11.15 -0.90 2.03
C GLU A 55 10.77 0.51 1.60
N LEU A 56 11.74 1.20 1.02
CA LEU A 56 11.62 2.58 0.61
C LEU A 56 11.49 2.67 -0.89
N PHE A 57 10.52 3.47 -1.35
CA PHE A 57 10.29 3.73 -2.77
C PHE A 57 10.26 5.23 -3.02
N VAL A 58 10.87 5.65 -4.11
CA VAL A 58 10.87 7.06 -4.53
C VAL A 58 10.04 7.17 -5.80
N PHE A 59 9.08 8.09 -5.78
CA PHE A 59 8.22 8.35 -6.93
C PHE A 59 8.42 9.78 -7.41
N ASP A 60 8.52 9.95 -8.71
CA ASP A 60 8.51 11.28 -9.33
C ASP A 60 7.06 11.71 -9.48
N ILE A 61 6.72 12.84 -8.88
CA ILE A 61 5.36 13.39 -8.90
C ILE A 61 5.34 14.62 -9.79
N PRO A 62 4.32 14.74 -10.67
CA PRO A 62 4.15 15.96 -11.46
C PRO A 62 4.00 17.18 -10.56
N CYS A 63 4.58 18.31 -10.98
CA CYS A 63 4.49 19.57 -10.21
C CYS A 63 3.08 20.14 -10.23
N GLU A 64 2.29 19.80 -11.23
CA GLU A 64 0.93 20.28 -11.38
C GLU A 64 -0.06 19.15 -11.20
N GLY A 65 -1.26 19.48 -10.75
CA GLY A 65 -2.33 18.50 -10.59
C GLY A 65 -2.16 17.59 -9.40
N LEU A 66 -1.59 18.11 -8.30
CA LEU A 66 -1.42 17.32 -7.07
C LEU A 66 -2.75 16.83 -6.50
N ASP A 67 -3.84 17.54 -6.80
CA ASP A 67 -5.19 17.13 -6.38
C ASP A 67 -5.61 15.82 -7.03
N ASP A 68 -5.04 15.50 -8.18
CA ASP A 68 -5.36 14.28 -8.91
C ASP A 68 -4.38 13.14 -8.64
N ILE A 69 -3.41 13.36 -7.79
CA ILE A 69 -2.47 12.29 -7.41
C ILE A 69 -3.08 11.41 -6.33
N SER A 70 -2.95 10.12 -6.53
CA SER A 70 -3.30 9.15 -5.49
C SER A 70 -2.31 8.01 -5.51
N ILE A 71 -2.15 7.38 -4.35
CA ILE A 71 -1.27 6.23 -4.18
C ILE A 71 -2.12 5.09 -3.64
N GLU A 72 -2.11 3.99 -4.37
CA GLU A 72 -2.83 2.79 -3.98
C GLU A 72 -1.85 1.75 -3.46
N PHE A 73 -2.15 1.21 -2.30
CA PHE A 73 -1.42 0.11 -1.71
C PHE A 73 -2.30 -1.13 -1.77
N LEU A 74 -1.79 -2.15 -2.42
CA LEU A 74 -2.46 -3.45 -2.46
C LEU A 74 -1.61 -4.44 -1.70
N VAL A 75 -2.20 -5.07 -0.69
CA VAL A 75 -1.56 -6.20 -0.03
C VAL A 75 -2.05 -7.46 -0.71
N LEU A 76 -1.11 -8.22 -1.26
CA LEU A 76 -1.42 -9.41 -2.03
C LEU A 76 -0.77 -10.62 -1.39
N ASP A 77 -1.39 -11.77 -1.63
CA ASP A 77 -0.82 -13.05 -1.28
C ASP A 77 -0.14 -13.62 -2.52
N SER A 78 1.15 -13.87 -2.41
CA SER A 78 1.91 -14.45 -3.52
C SER A 78 1.87 -15.96 -3.51
N ASP A 79 0.93 -16.54 -2.78
CA ASP A 79 0.80 -17.97 -2.71
C ASP A 79 0.77 -18.59 -4.10
N ARG A 80 1.27 -19.79 -4.17
CA ARG A 80 1.50 -20.57 -5.39
C ARG A 80 0.22 -20.97 -6.09
N GLY A 81 -0.64 -20.09 -6.31
CA GLY A 81 -1.79 -20.33 -7.14
C GLY A 81 -1.59 -19.59 -8.45
N SER A 82 -2.38 -19.92 -9.41
CA SER A 82 -2.45 -19.17 -10.64
C SER A 82 -3.07 -17.78 -10.42
N ARG A 83 -3.63 -17.52 -9.26
CA ARG A 83 -4.26 -16.26 -8.92
C ARG A 83 -3.55 -15.59 -7.76
N LYS A 84 -3.21 -14.34 -7.98
CA LYS A 84 -2.76 -13.47 -6.90
C LYS A 84 -3.99 -12.85 -6.27
N GLU A 85 -4.18 -13.15 -5.00
CA GLU A 85 -5.34 -12.67 -4.28
C GLU A 85 -5.03 -11.38 -3.55
N VAL A 86 -5.88 -10.38 -3.71
CA VAL A 86 -5.77 -9.13 -2.99
C VAL A 86 -6.35 -9.33 -1.59
N ILE A 87 -5.49 -9.19 -0.59
CA ILE A 87 -5.90 -9.34 0.81
C ILE A 87 -6.58 -8.06 1.29
N GLY A 88 -6.07 -6.91 0.87
CA GLY A 88 -6.65 -5.65 1.26
C GLY A 88 -6.05 -4.50 0.48
N ARG A 89 -6.69 -3.34 0.57
CA ARG A 89 -6.26 -2.16 -0.16
C ARG A 89 -6.38 -0.91 0.68
N LEU A 90 -5.54 0.07 0.37
CA LEU A 90 -5.54 1.38 0.98
C LEU A 90 -5.22 2.41 -0.10
N THR A 91 -5.92 3.52 -0.09
CA THR A 91 -5.64 4.63 -1.00
C THR A 91 -5.33 5.89 -0.19
N LEU A 92 -4.23 6.54 -0.55
CA LEU A 92 -3.89 7.87 -0.07
C LEU A 92 -4.09 8.86 -1.21
N GLY A 93 -4.69 9.99 -0.90
CA GLY A 93 -4.90 11.03 -1.90
C GLY A 93 -5.78 12.13 -1.35
N TYR A 94 -5.87 13.21 -2.11
CA TYR A 94 -6.64 14.39 -1.70
C TYR A 94 -8.12 14.07 -1.48
N SER A 95 -8.68 13.22 -2.32
CA SER A 95 -10.09 12.82 -2.24
C SER A 95 -10.30 11.48 -1.56
N ALA A 96 -9.25 10.86 -1.02
CA ALA A 96 -9.39 9.59 -0.30
C ALA A 96 -10.14 9.81 1.01
N GLU A 97 -10.92 8.81 1.39
CA GLU A 97 -11.68 8.84 2.64
C GLU A 97 -10.85 8.33 3.81
N GLY A 98 -11.26 8.71 5.02
CA GLY A 98 -10.68 8.20 6.25
C GLY A 98 -9.22 8.55 6.43
N THR A 99 -8.45 7.60 6.95
CA THR A 99 -7.05 7.83 7.28
C THR A 99 -6.17 8.07 6.07
N GLY A 100 -6.58 7.56 4.90
CA GLY A 100 -5.84 7.82 3.66
C GLY A 100 -5.83 9.29 3.27
N GLY A 101 -6.98 9.94 3.37
CA GLY A 101 -7.10 11.37 3.12
C GLY A 101 -6.38 12.19 4.19
N GLU A 102 -6.51 11.80 5.44
CA GLU A 102 -5.84 12.49 6.55
C GLU A 102 -4.32 12.43 6.41
N HIS A 103 -3.79 11.25 6.10
CA HIS A 103 -2.35 11.07 5.93
C HIS A 103 -1.82 11.91 4.76
N TRP A 104 -2.56 11.93 3.66
CA TRP A 104 -2.20 12.73 2.49
C TRP A 104 -2.14 14.23 2.82
N LYS A 105 -3.12 14.72 3.57
CA LYS A 105 -3.15 16.12 3.99
C LYS A 105 -1.94 16.47 4.86
N GLU A 106 -1.60 15.61 5.80
CA GLU A 106 -0.44 15.82 6.65
C GLU A 106 0.85 15.86 5.86
N ILE A 107 1.00 14.97 4.88
CA ILE A 107 2.16 14.94 4.01
C ILE A 107 2.29 16.25 3.22
N CYS A 108 1.20 16.73 2.68
CA CYS A 108 1.19 17.97 1.90
C CYS A 108 1.44 19.21 2.78
N GLU A 109 0.95 19.18 4.02
CA GLU A 109 1.14 20.28 4.96
C GLU A 109 2.55 20.34 5.51
N TYR A 110 3.19 19.18 5.66
CA TYR A 110 4.55 19.08 6.19
C TYR A 110 5.47 18.33 5.22
N PRO A 111 5.78 18.92 4.07
CA PRO A 111 6.41 18.18 2.96
C PRO A 111 7.80 17.64 3.24
N ARG A 112 8.47 18.12 4.28
CA ARG A 112 9.83 17.65 4.65
C ARG A 112 9.83 16.73 5.85
N ARG A 113 8.65 16.35 6.36
CA ARG A 113 8.54 15.44 7.49
C ARG A 113 8.17 14.06 7.03
N GLN A 114 8.75 13.08 7.70
CA GLN A 114 8.29 11.71 7.58
C GLN A 114 7.12 11.52 8.55
N ILE A 115 5.99 11.12 8.00
CA ILE A 115 4.77 10.91 8.78
C ILE A 115 4.35 9.47 8.60
N ALA A 116 4.39 8.71 9.68
CA ALA A 116 3.93 7.32 9.68
C ALA A 116 2.54 7.25 10.29
N LYS A 117 1.71 6.41 9.72
CA LYS A 117 0.34 6.24 10.18
C LYS A 117 -0.11 4.80 9.93
N TRP A 118 -0.81 4.25 10.90
CA TRP A 118 -1.51 2.97 10.72
C TRP A 118 -2.79 3.20 9.94
N HIS A 119 -3.07 2.27 9.05
CA HIS A 119 -4.28 2.27 8.25
C HIS A 119 -4.97 0.92 8.33
N MET A 120 -6.29 0.94 8.40
CA MET A 120 -7.05 -0.29 8.21
C MET A 120 -7.22 -0.52 6.72
N LEU A 121 -6.97 -1.75 6.30
CA LEU A 121 -7.15 -2.11 4.90
C LEU A 121 -8.62 -2.34 4.62
N CYS A 122 -9.06 -1.85 3.47
CA CYS A 122 -10.38 -2.18 2.94
C CYS A 122 -10.31 -3.50 2.18
N ASP A 123 -11.44 -4.13 2.00
CA ASP A 123 -11.50 -5.37 1.22
C ASP A 123 -11.05 -5.11 -0.22
N GLY A 124 -10.29 -6.04 -0.72
CA GLY A 124 -9.68 -5.93 -2.03
C GLY A 124 -10.61 -6.16 -3.24
#